data_a171d7e909ecbf3215889d4abe4cdad8
#
_entry.id   a171d7e909ecbf3215889d4abe4cdad8
#
_cell.length_a   1.000
_cell.length_b   1.000
_cell.length_c   1.000
_cell.angle_alpha   90.00
_cell.angle_beta   90.00
_cell.angle_gamma   90.00
#
_symmetry.space_group_name_H-M   'P 1'
#
loop_
_entity.id
_entity.type
_entity.pdbx_description
1 polymer ?
#
loop_
_entity_poly.entity_id
_entity_poly.type
_entity_poly.pdbx_seq_one_letter_code
_entity_poly.pdbx_strand_id
1 'polypeptide(L)'
;ALVLALLAAMYFIKHSLGLYGSGKELLLEILAAAGCFALYSRFRHLYLALAGVLALAFIPFTFFDEVLWQRAFLASIFTLGLMATRRAERAAPPVLLREEGSFLFAFLFISLCLAVNLRLGDLRPWNIPHILKVRAGVAPAAYWLSYVLTFLIPLAGLAAGIRTRRRALLVASAAGLILA
;
A
#
# COMPACT_ATOMS: atom_id res chain seq x y z
N ALA A 1 -11.84 8.30 10.47
CA ALA A 1 -11.59 9.64 11.05
C ALA A 1 -10.10 9.87 11.32
N LEU A 2 -9.40 9.03 12.12
CA LEU A 2 -8.00 9.24 12.53
C LEU A 2 -7.01 9.25 11.35
N VAL A 3 -7.16 8.34 10.39
CA VAL A 3 -6.30 8.27 9.21
C VAL A 3 -6.46 9.52 8.34
N LEU A 4 -7.70 9.98 8.15
CA LEU A 4 -7.97 11.22 7.42
C LEU A 4 -7.40 12.44 8.16
N ALA A 5 -7.49 12.47 9.48
CA ALA A 5 -6.89 13.53 10.29
C ALA A 5 -5.35 13.53 10.19
N LEU A 6 -4.70 12.38 10.20
CA LEU A 6 -3.26 12.25 10.00
C LEU A 6 -2.82 12.69 8.59
N LEU A 7 -3.55 12.29 7.56
CA LEU A 7 -3.30 12.72 6.18
C LEU A 7 -3.50 14.23 6.02
N ALA A 8 -4.56 14.77 6.62
CA ALA A 8 -4.81 16.21 6.62
C ALA A 8 -3.73 16.97 7.39
N ALA A 9 -3.28 16.45 8.54
CA ALA A 9 -2.18 17.03 9.30
C ALA A 9 -0.86 17.01 8.53
N MET A 10 -0.52 15.90 7.87
CA MET A 10 0.66 15.81 7.02
C MET A 10 0.59 16.80 5.85
N TYR A 11 -0.56 16.90 5.19
CA TYR A 11 -0.77 17.87 4.12
C TYR A 11 -0.62 19.30 4.61
N PHE A 12 -1.24 19.63 5.75
CA PHE A 12 -1.15 20.95 6.36
C PHE A 12 0.27 21.32 6.77
N ILE A 13 1.01 20.39 7.39
CA ILE A 13 2.43 20.56 7.76
C ILE A 13 3.28 20.80 6.52
N LYS A 14 3.10 20.01 5.46
CA LYS A 14 3.81 20.21 4.18
C LYS A 14 3.54 21.60 3.60
N HIS A 15 2.30 22.01 3.59
CA HIS A 15 1.88 23.30 3.04
C HIS A 15 2.38 24.49 3.88
N SER A 16 2.25 24.41 5.21
CA SER A 16 2.64 25.49 6.12
C SER A 16 4.14 25.71 6.21
N LEU A 17 4.93 24.66 6.05
CA LEU A 17 6.39 24.73 6.13
C LEU A 17 7.09 24.88 4.78
N GLY A 18 6.34 24.95 3.67
CA GLY A 18 6.90 25.09 2.32
C GLY A 18 7.83 23.93 1.93
N LEU A 19 7.58 22.72 2.42
CA LEU A 19 8.44 21.55 2.28
C LEU A 19 8.24 20.83 0.93
N TYR A 20 7.97 21.54 -0.14
CA TYR A 20 7.76 20.94 -1.45
C TYR A 20 9.09 20.67 -2.17
N GLY A 21 9.24 19.43 -2.68
CA GLY A 21 10.27 19.07 -3.67
C GLY A 21 11.71 18.98 -3.14
N SER A 22 11.91 18.63 -1.88
CA SER A 22 13.24 18.51 -1.32
C SER A 22 13.42 17.27 -0.43
N GLY A 23 14.67 16.92 -0.10
CA GLY A 23 14.98 15.85 0.86
C GLY A 23 14.31 16.00 2.25
N LYS A 24 13.80 17.19 2.58
CA LYS A 24 13.04 17.46 3.81
C LYS A 24 11.69 16.77 3.80
N GLU A 25 11.02 16.70 2.65
CA GLU A 25 9.74 16.02 2.47
C GLU A 25 9.87 14.53 2.73
N LEU A 26 10.89 13.92 2.16
CA LEU A 26 11.26 12.53 2.39
C LEU A 26 11.54 12.23 3.87
N LEU A 27 12.34 13.09 4.50
CA LEU A 27 12.66 12.93 5.93
C LEU A 27 11.39 12.94 6.78
N LEU A 28 10.44 13.85 6.48
CA LEU A 28 9.16 13.91 7.17
C LEU A 28 8.35 12.61 6.98
N GLU A 29 8.31 12.06 5.77
CA GLU A 29 7.59 10.80 5.48
C GLU A 29 8.21 9.61 6.21
N ILE A 30 9.55 9.52 6.22
CA ILE A 30 10.26 8.47 6.96
C ILE A 30 10.03 8.62 8.47
N LEU A 31 10.13 9.81 9.01
CA LEU A 31 9.89 10.07 10.44
C LEU A 31 8.44 9.77 10.83
N ALA A 32 7.48 10.16 10.00
CA ALA A 32 6.07 9.85 10.21
C ALA A 32 5.82 8.34 10.21
N ALA A 33 6.38 7.60 9.26
CA ALA A 33 6.28 6.15 9.21
C ALA A 33 6.93 5.50 10.43
N ALA A 34 8.16 5.88 10.78
CA ALA A 34 8.87 5.37 11.93
C ALA A 34 8.12 5.65 13.24
N GLY A 35 7.59 6.87 13.42
CA GLY A 35 6.78 7.24 14.57
C GLY A 35 5.50 6.40 14.67
N CYS A 36 4.79 6.21 13.56
CA CYS A 36 3.60 5.36 13.53
C CYS A 36 3.91 3.91 13.91
N PHE A 37 5.00 3.33 13.41
CA PHE A 37 5.38 1.95 13.75
C PHE A 37 5.89 1.85 15.20
N ALA A 38 6.61 2.84 15.72
CA ALA A 38 7.00 2.89 17.13
C ALA A 38 5.77 2.94 18.05
N LEU A 39 4.79 3.78 17.74
CA LEU A 39 3.53 3.85 18.46
C LEU A 39 2.73 2.55 18.33
N TYR A 40 2.70 1.95 17.12
CA TYR A 40 2.06 0.65 16.92
C TYR A 40 2.70 -0.45 17.79
N SER A 41 4.02 -0.48 17.86
CA SER A 41 4.72 -1.48 18.70
C SER A 41 4.35 -1.38 20.17
N ARG A 42 4.06 -0.16 20.65
CA ARG A 42 3.69 0.12 22.05
C ARG A 42 2.22 -0.09 22.35
N PHE A 43 1.34 0.43 21.48
CA PHE A 43 -0.10 0.50 21.73
C PHE A 43 -0.91 -0.56 20.99
N ARG A 44 -0.32 -1.22 19.99
CA ARG A 44 -0.95 -2.27 19.17
C ARG A 44 -2.24 -1.83 18.46
N HIS A 45 -2.43 -0.54 18.21
CA HIS A 45 -3.60 -0.06 17.46
C HIS A 45 -3.40 -0.19 15.96
N LEU A 46 -4.28 -0.92 15.30
CA LEU A 46 -4.26 -1.19 13.86
C LEU A 46 -4.10 0.08 13.01
N TYR A 47 -4.75 1.18 13.40
CA TYR A 47 -4.68 2.45 12.65
C TYR A 47 -3.26 3.00 12.55
N LEU A 48 -2.41 2.75 13.54
CA LEU A 48 -1.02 3.20 13.53
C LEU A 48 -0.20 2.40 12.51
N ALA A 49 -0.44 1.10 12.41
CA ALA A 49 0.19 0.28 11.37
C ALA A 49 -0.25 0.73 9.96
N LEU A 50 -1.55 0.97 9.77
CA LEU A 50 -2.09 1.49 8.51
C LEU A 50 -1.51 2.86 8.16
N ALA A 51 -1.46 3.78 9.13
CA ALA A 51 -0.88 5.11 8.93
C ALA A 51 0.61 5.04 8.58
N GLY A 52 1.37 4.14 9.22
CA GLY A 52 2.78 3.90 8.91
C GLY A 52 2.98 3.37 7.48
N VAL A 53 2.17 2.40 7.07
CA VAL A 53 2.19 1.88 5.68
C VAL A 53 1.83 2.95 4.67
N LEU A 54 0.80 3.77 4.96
CA LEU A 54 0.41 4.87 4.08
C LEU A 54 1.52 5.93 3.98
N ALA A 55 2.16 6.28 5.09
CA ALA A 55 3.31 7.21 5.06
C ALA A 55 4.44 6.67 4.18
N LEU A 56 4.78 5.37 4.29
CA LEU A 56 5.75 4.74 3.39
C LEU A 56 5.29 4.74 1.93
N ALA A 57 3.99 4.60 1.68
CA ALA A 57 3.46 4.60 0.33
C ALA A 57 3.52 5.97 -0.37
N PHE A 58 3.73 7.06 0.36
CA PHE A 58 3.97 8.39 -0.23
C PHE A 58 5.40 8.58 -0.73
N ILE A 59 6.39 7.89 -0.16
CA ILE A 59 7.81 8.01 -0.51
C ILE A 59 8.07 7.86 -2.02
N PRO A 60 7.53 6.84 -2.74
CA PRO A 60 7.78 6.70 -4.16
C PRO A 60 7.34 7.89 -5.01
N PHE A 61 6.28 8.59 -4.60
CA PHE A 61 5.76 9.76 -5.32
C PHE A 61 6.64 11.01 -5.14
N THR A 62 7.43 11.03 -4.07
CA THR A 62 8.40 12.10 -3.82
C THR A 62 9.72 11.85 -4.56
N PHE A 63 10.08 10.57 -4.76
CA PHE A 63 11.39 10.18 -5.32
C PHE A 63 11.39 9.96 -6.82
N PHE A 64 10.32 9.42 -7.37
CA PHE A 64 10.28 8.98 -8.76
C PHE A 64 9.25 9.78 -9.53
N ASP A 65 9.67 10.35 -10.65
CA ASP A 65 8.75 10.98 -11.62
C ASP A 65 8.09 9.94 -12.52
N GLU A 66 8.78 8.83 -12.79
CA GLU A 66 8.29 7.78 -13.65
C GLU A 66 7.30 6.84 -12.93
N VAL A 67 6.12 6.69 -13.49
CA VAL A 67 5.03 5.87 -12.94
C VAL A 67 5.46 4.41 -12.72
N LEU A 68 6.31 3.86 -13.59
CA LEU A 68 6.76 2.47 -13.49
C LEU A 68 7.56 2.25 -12.18
N TRP A 69 8.51 3.14 -11.88
CA TRP A 69 9.32 3.04 -10.66
C TRP A 69 8.50 3.30 -9.41
N GLN A 70 7.57 4.27 -9.45
CA GLN A 70 6.63 4.50 -8.35
C GLN A 70 5.85 3.22 -8.03
N ARG A 71 5.32 2.54 -9.06
CA ARG A 71 4.53 1.33 -8.90
C ARG A 71 5.37 0.13 -8.43
N ALA A 72 6.55 -0.06 -8.99
CA ALA A 72 7.46 -1.12 -8.58
C ALA A 72 7.85 -0.98 -7.09
N PHE A 73 8.10 0.26 -6.65
CA PHE A 73 8.45 0.53 -5.26
C PHE A 73 7.26 0.33 -4.32
N LEU A 74 6.06 0.78 -4.70
CA LEU A 74 4.82 0.52 -3.97
C LEU A 74 4.54 -0.98 -3.83
N ALA A 75 4.66 -1.73 -4.92
CA ALA A 75 4.47 -3.18 -4.90
C ALA A 75 5.48 -3.85 -3.95
N SER A 76 6.72 -3.37 -3.91
CA SER A 76 7.75 -3.86 -3.00
C SER A 76 7.39 -3.57 -1.54
N ILE A 77 6.97 -2.35 -1.21
CA ILE A 77 6.52 -1.97 0.15
C ILE A 77 5.37 -2.87 0.61
N PHE A 78 4.34 -3.03 -0.22
CA PHE A 78 3.17 -3.85 0.15
C PHE A 78 3.52 -5.33 0.26
N THR A 79 4.41 -5.85 -0.59
CA THR A 79 4.90 -7.24 -0.50
C THR A 79 5.68 -7.46 0.80
N LEU A 80 6.59 -6.55 1.15
CA LEU A 80 7.33 -6.61 2.41
C LEU A 80 6.40 -6.49 3.61
N GLY A 81 5.39 -5.62 3.55
CA GLY A 81 4.35 -5.50 4.55
C GLY A 81 3.57 -6.80 4.75
N LEU A 82 3.18 -7.47 3.65
CA LEU A 82 2.52 -8.78 3.71
C LEU A 82 3.40 -9.86 4.34
N MET A 83 4.70 -9.88 4.01
CA MET A 83 5.65 -10.80 4.60
C MET A 83 5.84 -10.52 6.10
N ALA A 84 5.98 -9.26 6.49
CA ALA A 84 6.11 -8.84 7.88
C ALA A 84 4.87 -9.21 8.70
N THR A 85 3.67 -8.95 8.17
CA THR A 85 2.39 -9.32 8.82
C THR A 85 2.31 -10.83 9.03
N ARG A 86 2.64 -11.63 8.00
CA ARG A 86 2.67 -13.10 8.13
C ARG A 86 3.69 -13.57 9.17
N ARG A 87 4.86 -12.93 9.22
CA ARG A 87 5.89 -13.29 10.19
C ARG A 87 5.44 -12.96 11.62
N ALA A 88 4.82 -11.80 11.80
CA ALA A 88 4.24 -11.38 13.08
C ALA A 88 3.12 -12.31 13.55
N GLU A 89 2.22 -12.73 12.64
CA GLU A 89 1.15 -13.70 12.96
C GLU A 89 1.71 -15.06 13.44
N ARG A 90 2.85 -15.49 12.90
CA ARG A 90 3.48 -16.76 13.32
C ARG A 90 4.18 -16.67 14.67
N ALA A 91 4.66 -15.47 15.03
CA ALA A 91 5.41 -15.23 16.27
C ALA A 91 4.50 -14.90 17.46
N ALA A 92 3.23 -14.57 17.25
CA ALA A 92 2.31 -14.10 18.29
C ALA A 92 1.33 -15.20 18.74
N PRO A 93 0.89 -15.18 20.02
CA PRO A 93 -0.15 -16.08 20.50
C PRO A 93 -1.49 -15.83 19.79
N PRO A 94 -2.28 -16.91 19.52
CA PRO A 94 -3.31 -16.93 18.49
C PRO A 94 -4.58 -16.08 18.75
N VAL A 95 -4.78 -15.52 19.94
CA VAL A 95 -6.09 -14.97 20.32
C VAL A 95 -6.26 -13.49 20.01
N LEU A 96 -5.24 -12.65 20.16
CA LEU A 96 -5.37 -11.19 20.11
C LEU A 96 -5.01 -10.53 18.75
N LEU A 97 -4.27 -11.22 17.90
CA LEU A 97 -3.77 -10.65 16.63
C LEU A 97 -4.48 -11.19 15.39
N ARG A 98 -5.42 -12.11 15.54
CA ARG A 98 -5.98 -12.84 14.41
C ARG A 98 -6.90 -11.99 13.54
N GLU A 99 -7.70 -11.11 14.13
CA GLU A 99 -8.63 -10.26 13.37
C GLU A 99 -7.93 -9.02 12.81
N GLU A 100 -7.16 -8.33 13.64
CA GLU A 100 -6.40 -7.14 13.21
C GLU A 100 -5.35 -7.47 12.16
N GLY A 101 -4.61 -8.57 12.35
CA GLY A 101 -3.64 -9.06 11.38
C GLY A 101 -4.29 -9.46 10.05
N SER A 102 -5.47 -10.08 10.09
CA SER A 102 -6.23 -10.45 8.90
C SER A 102 -6.71 -9.22 8.13
N PHE A 103 -7.14 -8.18 8.82
CA PHE A 103 -7.56 -6.93 8.19
C PHE A 103 -6.37 -6.19 7.56
N LEU A 104 -5.26 -6.06 8.29
CA LEU A 104 -4.04 -5.44 7.75
C LEU A 104 -3.52 -6.20 6.54
N PHE A 105 -3.56 -7.53 6.60
CA PHE A 105 -3.18 -8.39 5.49
C PHE A 105 -4.07 -8.17 4.26
N ALA A 106 -5.39 -8.11 4.45
CA ALA A 106 -6.34 -7.84 3.37
C ALA A 106 -6.11 -6.47 2.74
N PHE A 107 -5.90 -5.43 3.57
CA PHE A 107 -5.59 -4.09 3.11
C PHE A 107 -4.31 -4.04 2.27
N LEU A 108 -3.23 -4.62 2.77
CA LEU A 108 -1.94 -4.68 2.06
C LEU A 108 -2.07 -5.47 0.75
N PHE A 109 -2.86 -6.53 0.74
CA PHE A 109 -3.07 -7.33 -0.47
C PHE A 109 -3.85 -6.57 -1.54
N ILE A 110 -4.92 -5.88 -1.18
CA ILE A 110 -5.67 -5.01 -2.11
C ILE A 110 -4.77 -3.88 -2.62
N SER A 111 -3.99 -3.26 -1.73
CA SER A 111 -3.04 -2.20 -2.10
C SER A 111 -1.96 -2.71 -3.07
N LEU A 112 -1.50 -3.95 -2.90
CA LEU A 112 -0.60 -4.60 -3.86
C LEU A 112 -1.27 -4.80 -5.23
N CYS A 113 -2.51 -5.27 -5.27
CA CYS A 113 -3.26 -5.43 -6.51
C CYS A 113 -3.41 -4.07 -7.23
N LEU A 114 -3.71 -3.00 -6.49
CA LEU A 114 -3.81 -1.64 -7.04
C LEU A 114 -2.45 -1.12 -7.53
N ALA A 115 -1.37 -1.37 -6.77
CA ALA A 115 -0.02 -0.93 -7.13
C ALA A 115 0.46 -1.59 -8.44
N VAL A 116 0.14 -2.85 -8.65
CA VAL A 116 0.54 -3.58 -9.87
C VAL A 116 -0.32 -3.21 -11.07
N ASN A 117 -1.55 -2.76 -10.89
CA ASN A 117 -2.47 -2.43 -11.98
C ASN A 117 -2.12 -1.09 -12.64
N LEU A 118 -1.31 -1.10 -13.69
CA LEU A 118 -0.95 0.10 -14.47
C LEU A 118 -2.12 0.71 -15.25
N ARG A 119 -3.26 0.03 -15.35
CA ARG A 119 -4.46 0.59 -16.00
C ARG A 119 -5.11 1.68 -15.16
N LEU A 120 -4.95 1.63 -13.84
CA LEU A 120 -5.51 2.61 -12.92
C LEU A 120 -4.80 3.97 -12.94
N GLY A 121 -3.85 4.16 -13.87
CA GLY A 121 -3.22 5.44 -14.08
C GLY A 121 -2.44 5.96 -12.88
N ASP A 122 -2.49 7.27 -12.68
CA ASP A 122 -1.82 7.94 -11.59
C ASP A 122 -2.65 7.76 -10.30
N LEU A 123 -2.14 6.98 -9.35
CA LEU A 123 -2.78 6.79 -8.04
C LEU A 123 -2.59 7.99 -7.08
N ARG A 124 -2.07 9.10 -7.56
CA ARG A 124 -1.99 10.31 -6.72
C ARG A 124 -3.41 10.72 -6.31
N PRO A 125 -3.73 10.81 -5.01
CA PRO A 125 -5.11 11.06 -4.56
C PRO A 125 -5.69 12.40 -5.03
N TRP A 126 -4.83 13.33 -5.44
CA TRP A 126 -5.20 14.66 -5.95
C TRP A 126 -5.30 14.76 -7.48
N ASN A 127 -5.01 13.67 -8.20
CA ASN A 127 -4.91 13.72 -9.67
C ASN A 127 -5.92 12.79 -10.35
N ILE A 128 -7.11 12.67 -9.76
CA ILE A 128 -8.21 11.83 -10.24
C ILE A 128 -8.52 12.01 -11.75
N PRO A 129 -8.44 13.23 -12.36
CA PRO A 129 -8.72 13.38 -13.79
C PRO A 129 -7.67 12.74 -14.73
N HIS A 130 -6.50 12.41 -14.23
CA HIS A 130 -5.39 11.85 -15.02
C HIS A 130 -5.27 10.32 -14.96
N ILE A 131 -6.18 9.65 -14.25
CA ILE A 131 -6.22 8.17 -14.11
C ILE A 131 -6.19 7.44 -15.46
N LEU A 132 -6.62 8.07 -16.54
CA LEU A 132 -6.73 7.45 -17.88
C LEU A 132 -5.54 7.70 -18.81
N LYS A 133 -4.52 8.49 -18.44
CA LYS A 133 -3.44 8.93 -19.34
C LYS A 133 -2.12 8.14 -19.28
N VAL A 134 -2.05 7.02 -18.56
CA VAL A 134 -0.78 6.32 -18.27
C VAL A 134 -0.14 5.60 -19.47
N ARG A 135 -0.80 5.55 -20.61
CA ARG A 135 -0.26 4.80 -21.76
C ARG A 135 0.95 5.45 -22.45
N ALA A 136 1.20 6.72 -22.23
CA ALA A 136 2.32 7.44 -22.83
C ALA A 136 3.54 7.36 -21.90
N GLY A 137 4.48 6.45 -22.17
CA GLY A 137 5.79 6.40 -21.52
C GLY A 137 6.19 5.06 -20.89
N VAL A 138 5.28 4.07 -20.79
CA VAL A 138 5.64 2.76 -20.25
C VAL A 138 6.00 1.79 -21.39
N ALA A 139 7.13 1.09 -21.24
CA ALA A 139 7.55 0.08 -22.22
C ALA A 139 6.47 -0.99 -22.39
N PRO A 140 6.17 -1.43 -23.64
CA PRO A 140 5.11 -2.42 -23.91
C PRO A 140 5.24 -3.70 -23.08
N ALA A 141 6.46 -4.18 -22.87
CA ALA A 141 6.71 -5.38 -22.06
C ALA A 141 6.30 -5.20 -20.60
N ALA A 142 6.59 -4.04 -19.99
CA ALA A 142 6.20 -3.74 -18.62
C ALA A 142 4.68 -3.61 -18.48
N TYR A 143 4.01 -3.06 -19.48
CA TYR A 143 2.56 -2.98 -19.52
C TYR A 143 1.91 -4.38 -19.56
N TRP A 144 2.39 -5.26 -20.45
CA TRP A 144 1.88 -6.63 -20.52
C TRP A 144 2.16 -7.45 -19.28
N LEU A 145 3.35 -7.29 -18.68
CA LEU A 145 3.69 -7.91 -17.41
C LEU A 145 2.73 -7.45 -16.30
N SER A 146 2.50 -6.16 -16.17
CA SER A 146 1.52 -5.60 -15.24
C SER A 146 0.13 -6.18 -15.46
N TYR A 147 -0.31 -6.27 -16.72
CA TYR A 147 -1.60 -6.84 -17.06
C TYR A 147 -1.75 -8.29 -16.58
N VAL A 148 -0.75 -9.13 -16.85
CA VAL A 148 -0.72 -10.52 -16.38
C VAL A 148 -0.73 -10.60 -14.86
N LEU A 149 0.10 -9.79 -14.18
CA LEU A 149 0.19 -9.76 -12.72
C LEU A 149 -1.11 -9.28 -12.06
N THR A 150 -1.84 -8.35 -12.70
CA THR A 150 -3.12 -7.83 -12.22
C THR A 150 -4.16 -8.95 -12.04
N PHE A 151 -4.13 -9.99 -12.87
CA PHE A 151 -4.99 -11.16 -12.71
C PHE A 151 -4.33 -12.29 -11.91
N LEU A 152 -3.05 -12.52 -12.12
CA LEU A 152 -2.33 -13.64 -11.49
C LEU A 152 -2.28 -13.50 -9.95
N ILE A 153 -2.02 -12.28 -9.44
CA ILE A 153 -1.92 -12.04 -7.99
C ILE A 153 -3.24 -12.32 -7.28
N PRO A 154 -4.41 -11.77 -7.70
CA PRO A 154 -5.68 -12.10 -7.06
C PRO A 154 -6.06 -13.58 -7.21
N LEU A 155 -5.80 -14.21 -8.36
CA LEU A 155 -6.07 -15.64 -8.54
C LEU A 155 -5.21 -16.51 -7.61
N ALA A 156 -3.93 -16.21 -7.48
CA ALA A 156 -3.05 -16.88 -6.53
C ALA A 156 -3.51 -16.65 -5.08
N GLY A 157 -3.98 -15.43 -4.77
CA GLY A 157 -4.56 -15.08 -3.49
C GLY A 157 -5.84 -15.88 -3.20
N LEU A 158 -6.73 -16.06 -4.18
CA LEU A 158 -7.93 -16.92 -4.04
C LEU A 158 -7.54 -18.36 -3.77
N ALA A 159 -6.64 -18.93 -4.56
CA ALA A 159 -6.17 -20.32 -4.37
C ALA A 159 -5.54 -20.50 -2.97
N ALA A 160 -4.70 -19.55 -2.54
CA ALA A 160 -4.12 -19.56 -1.21
C ALA A 160 -5.19 -19.38 -0.11
N GLY A 161 -6.19 -18.53 -0.32
CA GLY A 161 -7.31 -18.29 0.60
C GLY A 161 -8.17 -19.52 0.79
N ILE A 162 -8.48 -20.24 -0.27
CA ILE A 162 -9.22 -21.52 -0.23
C ILE A 162 -8.40 -22.56 0.54
N ARG A 163 -7.12 -22.71 0.19
CA ARG A 163 -6.23 -23.69 0.83
C ARG A 163 -6.03 -23.42 2.33
N THR A 164 -5.93 -22.16 2.71
CA THR A 164 -5.69 -21.76 4.11
C THR A 164 -6.97 -21.44 4.88
N ARG A 165 -8.13 -21.51 4.24
CA ARG A 165 -9.45 -21.15 4.79
C ARG A 165 -9.52 -19.75 5.40
N ARG A 166 -8.73 -18.79 4.85
CA ARG A 166 -8.67 -17.40 5.32
C ARG A 166 -9.70 -16.54 4.60
N ARG A 167 -10.80 -16.23 5.29
CA ARG A 167 -11.90 -15.41 4.73
C ARG A 167 -11.40 -14.02 4.26
N ALA A 168 -10.55 -13.37 5.04
CA ALA A 168 -10.02 -12.04 4.68
C ALA A 168 -9.23 -12.06 3.36
N LEU A 169 -8.43 -13.11 3.11
CA LEU A 169 -7.70 -13.27 1.86
C LEU A 169 -8.63 -13.55 0.68
N LEU A 170 -9.69 -14.34 0.90
CA LEU A 170 -10.70 -14.60 -0.14
C LEU A 170 -11.41 -13.31 -0.56
N VAL A 171 -11.87 -12.52 0.41
CA VAL A 171 -12.55 -11.25 0.15
C VAL A 171 -11.61 -10.26 -0.54
N ALA A 172 -10.37 -10.12 -0.05
CA ALA A 172 -9.38 -9.23 -0.64
C ALA A 172 -9.01 -9.64 -2.08
N SER A 173 -8.91 -10.94 -2.35
CA SER A 173 -8.61 -11.45 -3.68
C SER A 173 -9.78 -11.27 -4.65
N ALA A 174 -11.02 -11.48 -4.19
CA ALA A 174 -12.21 -11.20 -4.97
C ALA A 174 -12.31 -9.70 -5.31
N ALA A 175 -12.05 -8.82 -4.34
CA ALA A 175 -11.98 -7.38 -4.57
C ALA A 175 -10.87 -7.03 -5.57
N GLY A 176 -9.69 -7.65 -5.47
CA GLY A 176 -8.60 -7.49 -6.42
C GLY A 176 -8.97 -7.87 -7.85
N LEU A 177 -9.77 -8.93 -8.05
CA LEU A 177 -10.29 -9.32 -9.37
C LEU A 177 -11.33 -8.34 -9.92
N ILE A 178 -12.16 -7.76 -9.06
CA ILE A 178 -13.13 -6.73 -9.48
C ILE A 178 -12.40 -5.45 -9.95
N LEU A 179 -11.27 -5.14 -9.33
CA LEU A 179 -10.45 -3.97 -9.66
C LEU A 179 -9.49 -4.22 -10.85
N ALA A 180 -9.36 -5.45 -11.33
CA ALA A 180 -8.52 -5.83 -12.48
C ALA A 180 -9.18 -5.50 -13.82
#